data_52747432d4fe12695ef996205d79ce9b
#
_entry.id   52747432d4fe12695ef996205d79ce9b
#
_cell.length_a   1.000
_cell.length_b   1.000
_cell.length_c   1.000
_cell.angle_alpha   90.00
_cell.angle_beta   90.00
_cell.angle_gamma   90.00
#
_symmetry.space_group_name_H-M   'P 1'
#
loop_
_entity.id
_entity.type
_entity.pdbx_description
1 polymer ?
#
loop_
_entity_poly.entity_id
_entity_poly.type
_entity_poly.pdbx_seq_one_letter_code
_entity_poly.pdbx_strand_id
1 'polypeptide(L)'
;MQFWKNLVLGAVAAVGMALPAVAAERATIILDGSGSMWAQIDGKARITIARETLSSVLADLPDDLELGFMTYGHREKGNCGDIEMLVEPAAGTSAAIIAAANEINPKGMTPISDAVRLAAEDLRFTEQKATVILITDGLETCEVDPCQLASELESQGVDFTTHVLGFGLSDEEGQQVACLAENTGGQYLSAADGAGLVDALTKTVAQVAEAETKPEIPPDPKPAPLPDYNFAPTASLSEGGLDIEDGGPLNLTWQWYKVNADGTKGEWVGTDYYARFKGTLEPGDYIMTAEYGYATAEQPVTIAAGKVADTHFVLNAAVFKLHPRSSEGAEINDEASIEIRHDGEYVTTQYGDKILVLPAGKLDFDITIGQARVTRSYTAKAGETVDEDVIVGTGLVFFKTEYAPGMKVEDDIYMEIFDAKVALDGSRTSIAYGYDGEQDFELPPGDYVMDYDLDGTSGQIPFSVKTGERTDVPVILDAGVLAVTTPGDDYVEIRSVTKDIAGNVTSFDYGYGPEFQTTLKAGDYIVYSKKDDVESETPVTIKAGERFELTIEAAATGGKKK
;
A
#
# COMPACT_ATOMS: atom_id res chain seq x y z
N MET A 1 29.34 -23.40 -88.01
CA MET A 1 28.85 -22.18 -88.66
C MET A 1 28.18 -21.30 -87.62
N GLN A 2 28.65 -20.11 -87.58
CA GLN A 2 28.16 -18.86 -86.95
C GLN A 2 28.22 -18.70 -85.42
N PHE A 3 29.19 -17.89 -85.12
CA PHE A 3 29.49 -17.16 -83.88
C PHE A 3 28.35 -16.19 -83.51
N TRP A 4 28.01 -16.11 -82.21
CA TRP A 4 27.46 -14.86 -81.68
C TRP A 4 28.17 -14.51 -80.37
N LYS A 5 28.83 -13.35 -80.40
CA LYS A 5 29.46 -12.65 -79.33
C LYS A 5 28.38 -12.01 -78.44
N ASN A 6 28.31 -12.30 -77.20
CA ASN A 6 27.55 -11.49 -76.21
C ASN A 6 28.52 -10.54 -75.48
N LEU A 7 28.32 -9.27 -75.69
CA LEU A 7 28.94 -8.15 -75.01
C LEU A 7 28.26 -7.99 -73.65
N VAL A 8 29.00 -8.21 -72.54
CA VAL A 8 28.52 -7.95 -71.19
C VAL A 8 28.85 -6.50 -70.86
N LEU A 9 27.83 -5.62 -70.79
CA LEU A 9 27.96 -4.28 -70.22
C LEU A 9 27.87 -4.42 -68.69
N GLY A 10 28.97 -4.13 -67.98
CA GLY A 10 29.02 -3.99 -66.55
C GLY A 10 28.32 -2.72 -66.07
N ALA A 11 27.17 -2.83 -65.42
CA ALA A 11 26.58 -1.71 -64.68
C ALA A 11 27.26 -1.61 -63.32
N VAL A 12 28.07 -0.56 -63.13
CA VAL A 12 28.58 -0.18 -61.82
C VAL A 12 27.43 0.45 -61.03
N ALA A 13 26.82 -0.27 -60.11
CA ALA A 13 25.89 0.27 -59.13
C ALA A 13 26.71 1.07 -58.08
N ALA A 14 26.61 2.40 -58.14
CA ALA A 14 27.07 3.25 -57.06
C ALA A 14 26.15 3.04 -55.84
N VAL A 15 26.62 2.28 -54.86
CA VAL A 15 26.01 2.24 -53.53
C VAL A 15 26.31 3.58 -52.89
N GLY A 16 25.33 4.49 -52.90
CA GLY A 16 25.36 5.68 -52.07
C GLY A 16 25.28 5.27 -50.63
N MET A 17 26.38 5.38 -49.87
CA MET A 17 26.31 5.36 -48.41
C MET A 17 25.51 6.59 -48.00
N ALA A 18 24.25 6.40 -47.60
CA ALA A 18 23.54 7.38 -46.83
C ALA A 18 24.25 7.46 -45.45
N LEU A 19 24.93 8.57 -45.21
CA LEU A 19 25.38 8.92 -43.87
C LEU A 19 24.13 8.99 -42.99
N PRO A 20 24.14 8.42 -41.78
CA PRO A 20 23.06 8.64 -40.86
C PRO A 20 22.94 10.16 -40.65
N ALA A 21 21.77 10.72 -40.92
CA ALA A 21 21.44 12.07 -40.50
C ALA A 21 21.49 12.03 -38.96
N VAL A 22 22.38 12.83 -38.37
CA VAL A 22 22.33 13.10 -36.94
C VAL A 22 20.97 13.75 -36.73
N ALA A 23 20.10 13.10 -35.97
CA ALA A 23 18.80 13.68 -35.62
C ALA A 23 19.09 14.94 -34.79
N ALA A 24 18.51 16.07 -35.20
CA ALA A 24 18.57 17.30 -34.42
C ALA A 24 17.98 17.06 -33.03
N GLU A 25 18.59 17.63 -31.99
CA GLU A 25 18.07 17.52 -30.62
C GLU A 25 16.73 18.24 -30.55
N ARG A 26 15.72 17.53 -29.99
CA ARG A 26 14.36 18.05 -29.84
C ARG A 26 14.10 18.40 -28.40
N ALA A 27 13.54 19.58 -28.17
CA ALA A 27 13.19 20.02 -26.83
C ALA A 27 11.77 20.60 -26.79
N THR A 28 11.11 20.47 -25.64
CA THR A 28 9.82 21.11 -25.37
C THR A 28 9.91 21.99 -24.13
N ILE A 29 9.54 23.26 -24.27
CA ILE A 29 9.37 24.18 -23.14
C ILE A 29 7.96 24.02 -22.60
N ILE A 30 7.83 23.74 -21.31
CA ILE A 30 6.56 23.71 -20.58
C ILE A 30 6.48 24.99 -19.75
N LEU A 31 5.44 25.79 -19.97
CA LEU A 31 5.17 26.99 -19.18
C LEU A 31 3.97 26.77 -18.28
N ASP A 32 4.15 26.99 -16.98
CA ASP A 32 3.08 27.02 -15.99
C ASP A 32 2.02 28.07 -16.34
N GLY A 33 0.78 27.63 -16.50
CA GLY A 33 -0.41 28.46 -16.70
C GLY A 33 -1.40 28.34 -15.53
N SER A 34 -0.95 27.85 -14.38
CA SER A 34 -1.80 27.74 -13.17
C SER A 34 -2.11 29.09 -12.54
N GLY A 35 -3.05 29.09 -11.63
CA GLY A 35 -3.55 30.33 -11.01
C GLY A 35 -2.49 31.09 -10.18
N SER A 36 -1.44 30.43 -9.68
CA SER A 36 -0.30 31.02 -8.95
C SER A 36 0.49 32.01 -9.79
N MET A 37 0.57 31.81 -11.10
CA MET A 37 1.27 32.69 -12.04
C MET A 37 0.74 34.14 -12.08
N TRP A 38 -0.39 34.43 -11.44
CA TRP A 38 -0.83 35.82 -11.20
C TRP A 38 -0.16 36.48 -9.99
N ALA A 39 0.56 35.75 -9.17
CA ALA A 39 1.36 36.33 -8.09
C ALA A 39 2.38 37.33 -8.66
N GLN A 40 2.72 38.34 -7.86
CA GLN A 40 3.57 39.43 -8.33
C GLN A 40 4.98 39.34 -7.75
N ILE A 41 5.96 39.62 -8.59
CA ILE A 41 7.36 39.89 -8.23
C ILE A 41 7.67 41.31 -8.72
N ASP A 42 8.11 42.20 -7.83
CA ASP A 42 8.40 43.60 -8.11
C ASP A 42 7.26 44.38 -8.80
N GLY A 43 6.01 44.04 -8.48
CA GLY A 43 4.83 44.69 -9.03
C GLY A 43 4.40 44.21 -10.43
N LYS A 44 5.03 43.16 -10.96
CA LYS A 44 4.66 42.45 -12.18
C LYS A 44 4.15 41.04 -11.90
N ALA A 45 3.11 40.60 -12.60
CA ALA A 45 2.66 39.22 -12.52
C ALA A 45 3.73 38.25 -13.08
N ARG A 46 3.93 37.11 -12.44
CA ARG A 46 4.89 36.08 -12.84
C ARG A 46 4.70 35.65 -14.30
N ILE A 47 3.47 35.46 -14.74
CA ILE A 47 3.17 35.15 -16.15
C ILE A 47 3.66 36.24 -17.12
N THR A 48 3.57 37.50 -16.74
CA THR A 48 4.07 38.61 -17.59
C THR A 48 5.60 38.56 -17.69
N ILE A 49 6.27 38.31 -16.59
CA ILE A 49 7.74 38.15 -16.55
C ILE A 49 8.17 36.96 -17.40
N ALA A 50 7.49 35.81 -17.26
CA ALA A 50 7.80 34.61 -18.05
C ALA A 50 7.63 34.84 -19.55
N ARG A 51 6.60 35.55 -20.01
CA ARG A 51 6.42 35.95 -21.43
C ARG A 51 7.52 36.84 -21.94
N GLU A 52 7.91 37.87 -21.18
CA GLU A 52 8.99 38.78 -21.50
C GLU A 52 10.31 38.01 -21.60
N THR A 53 10.55 37.08 -20.69
CA THR A 53 11.73 36.19 -20.69
C THR A 53 11.76 35.31 -21.93
N LEU A 54 10.66 34.60 -22.24
CA LEU A 54 10.56 33.77 -23.44
C LEU A 54 10.81 34.62 -24.70
N SER A 55 10.20 35.82 -24.80
CA SER A 55 10.42 36.73 -25.94
C SER A 55 11.87 37.16 -26.10
N SER A 56 12.55 37.40 -24.96
CA SER A 56 13.96 37.84 -24.99
C SER A 56 14.91 36.70 -25.37
N VAL A 57 14.73 35.53 -24.76
CA VAL A 57 15.66 34.40 -24.95
C VAL A 57 15.46 33.74 -26.30
N LEU A 58 14.20 33.53 -26.73
CA LEU A 58 13.91 32.84 -27.99
C LEU A 58 14.23 33.70 -29.25
N ALA A 59 14.36 35.03 -29.10
CA ALA A 59 14.72 35.90 -30.20
C ALA A 59 16.19 35.72 -30.66
N ASP A 60 17.06 35.24 -29.77
CA ASP A 60 18.50 35.10 -30.03
C ASP A 60 18.91 33.62 -30.28
N LEU A 61 17.94 32.69 -30.39
CA LEU A 61 18.22 31.28 -30.63
C LEU A 61 18.48 30.95 -32.09
N PRO A 62 19.32 29.92 -32.36
CA PRO A 62 19.50 29.38 -33.70
C PRO A 62 18.20 28.81 -34.26
N ASP A 63 17.95 28.99 -35.55
CA ASP A 63 16.71 28.52 -36.21
C ASP A 63 16.67 27.00 -36.43
N ASP A 64 17.76 26.29 -36.22
CA ASP A 64 17.92 24.85 -36.42
C ASP A 64 17.51 24.01 -35.22
N LEU A 65 17.38 24.59 -34.00
CA LEU A 65 16.90 23.93 -32.83
C LEU A 65 15.39 23.58 -32.94
N GLU A 66 15.02 22.29 -32.80
CA GLU A 66 13.64 21.84 -32.85
C GLU A 66 12.95 22.05 -31.51
N LEU A 67 12.28 23.19 -31.31
CA LEU A 67 11.58 23.55 -30.09
C LEU A 67 10.08 23.36 -30.20
N GLY A 68 9.48 22.69 -29.19
CA GLY A 68 8.06 22.66 -28.92
C GLY A 68 7.66 23.56 -27.75
N PHE A 69 6.36 23.79 -27.60
CA PHE A 69 5.82 24.58 -26.51
C PHE A 69 4.52 24.01 -25.98
N MET A 70 4.51 23.67 -24.68
CA MET A 70 3.37 23.12 -23.96
C MET A 70 3.03 24.03 -22.78
N THR A 71 1.78 23.99 -22.36
CA THR A 71 1.31 24.68 -21.14
C THR A 71 0.24 23.87 -20.44
N TYR A 72 0.05 24.12 -19.16
CA TYR A 72 -1.02 23.54 -18.38
C TYR A 72 -1.78 24.59 -17.55
N GLY A 73 -2.98 24.25 -17.07
CA GLY A 73 -3.76 25.07 -16.14
C GLY A 73 -4.23 26.42 -16.70
N HIS A 74 -4.34 26.58 -18.02
CA HIS A 74 -4.66 27.87 -18.64
C HIS A 74 -6.10 27.99 -19.14
N ARG A 75 -6.85 26.88 -19.26
CA ARG A 75 -8.23 26.86 -19.79
C ARG A 75 -9.28 26.68 -18.71
N GLU A 76 -9.10 25.67 -17.83
CA GLU A 76 -10.13 25.21 -16.90
C GLU A 76 -9.64 25.23 -15.44
N LYS A 77 -10.51 25.73 -14.54
CA LYS A 77 -10.21 25.74 -13.11
C LYS A 77 -10.50 24.37 -12.48
N GLY A 78 -9.53 23.84 -11.72
CA GLY A 78 -9.70 22.57 -10.98
C GLY A 78 -9.64 21.30 -11.83
N ASN A 79 -9.16 21.38 -13.07
CA ASN A 79 -8.96 20.25 -13.97
C ASN A 79 -7.48 19.90 -14.10
N CYS A 80 -7.07 18.74 -13.63
CA CYS A 80 -5.70 18.21 -13.77
C CYS A 80 -5.38 17.77 -15.22
N GLY A 81 -6.36 17.47 -16.05
CA GLY A 81 -6.20 17.17 -17.47
C GLY A 81 -6.07 18.41 -18.36
N ASP A 82 -6.01 19.63 -17.79
CA ASP A 82 -5.82 20.86 -18.59
C ASP A 82 -4.36 21.06 -18.97
N ILE A 83 -3.89 20.24 -19.92
CA ILE A 83 -2.55 20.27 -20.52
C ILE A 83 -2.73 20.39 -22.04
N GLU A 84 -1.90 21.20 -22.70
CA GLU A 84 -2.01 21.42 -24.15
C GLU A 84 -0.65 21.67 -24.80
N MET A 85 -0.35 20.91 -25.87
CA MET A 85 0.75 21.22 -26.80
C MET A 85 0.28 22.35 -27.71
N LEU A 86 0.86 23.53 -27.54
CA LEU A 86 0.51 24.73 -28.33
C LEU A 86 1.34 24.87 -29.59
N VAL A 87 2.59 24.40 -29.58
CA VAL A 87 3.49 24.39 -30.73
C VAL A 87 4.25 23.08 -30.74
N GLU A 88 4.06 22.28 -31.79
CA GLU A 88 4.81 21.03 -32.01
C GLU A 88 6.31 21.29 -32.16
N PRO A 89 7.19 20.39 -31.66
CA PRO A 89 8.63 20.52 -31.80
C PRO A 89 9.08 20.54 -33.27
N ALA A 90 9.59 21.67 -33.72
CA ALA A 90 10.13 21.87 -35.07
C ALA A 90 11.16 23.02 -35.10
N ALA A 91 11.99 23.05 -36.15
CA ALA A 91 12.92 24.14 -36.37
C ALA A 91 12.19 25.46 -36.70
N GLY A 92 12.71 26.58 -36.21
CA GLY A 92 12.19 27.93 -36.49
C GLY A 92 10.88 28.28 -35.80
N THR A 93 10.51 27.59 -34.69
CA THR A 93 9.25 27.77 -33.96
C THR A 93 9.25 28.93 -32.96
N SER A 94 10.38 29.61 -32.73
CA SER A 94 10.52 30.68 -31.73
C SER A 94 9.41 31.74 -31.80
N ALA A 95 9.08 32.25 -32.97
CA ALA A 95 8.03 33.25 -33.15
C ALA A 95 6.63 32.69 -32.80
N ALA A 96 6.35 31.45 -33.14
CA ALA A 96 5.10 30.77 -32.82
C ALA A 96 4.97 30.54 -31.30
N ILE A 97 6.05 30.14 -30.62
CA ILE A 97 6.12 29.96 -29.18
C ILE A 97 5.85 31.28 -28.45
N ILE A 98 6.50 32.36 -28.87
CA ILE A 98 6.26 33.70 -28.27
C ILE A 98 4.79 34.13 -28.44
N ALA A 99 4.21 33.91 -29.63
CA ALA A 99 2.80 34.22 -29.86
C ALA A 99 1.87 33.41 -28.95
N ALA A 100 2.09 32.08 -28.88
CA ALA A 100 1.30 31.20 -28.05
C ALA A 100 1.42 31.53 -26.55
N ALA A 101 2.62 31.81 -26.04
CA ALA A 101 2.86 32.21 -24.66
C ALA A 101 2.09 33.49 -24.28
N ASN A 102 1.92 34.44 -25.20
CA ASN A 102 1.17 35.66 -24.95
C ASN A 102 -0.34 35.45 -24.82
N GLU A 103 -0.89 34.34 -25.31
CA GLU A 103 -2.31 34.02 -25.23
C GLU A 103 -2.67 33.22 -23.94
N ILE A 104 -1.69 32.68 -23.22
CA ILE A 104 -1.92 31.90 -21.98
C ILE A 104 -2.60 32.77 -20.94
N ASN A 105 -3.70 32.30 -20.35
CA ASN A 105 -4.42 32.99 -19.28
C ASN A 105 -4.50 32.10 -18.04
N PRO A 106 -3.63 32.30 -17.03
CA PRO A 106 -3.54 31.45 -15.86
C PRO A 106 -4.85 31.27 -15.10
N LYS A 107 -5.25 30.02 -14.78
CA LYS A 107 -6.54 29.73 -14.14
C LYS A 107 -6.56 28.51 -13.24
N GLY A 108 -5.89 27.43 -13.64
CA GLY A 108 -6.15 26.07 -13.22
C GLY A 108 -5.16 25.52 -12.20
N MET A 109 -5.07 24.19 -12.22
CA MET A 109 -4.20 23.37 -11.39
C MET A 109 -2.78 23.32 -11.98
N THR A 110 -1.88 22.63 -11.25
CA THR A 110 -0.46 22.50 -11.59
C THR A 110 -0.09 21.02 -11.82
N PRO A 111 -0.53 20.36 -12.91
CA PRO A 111 -0.22 18.97 -13.24
C PRO A 111 1.18 18.84 -13.85
N ILE A 112 2.23 19.09 -13.07
CA ILE A 112 3.63 19.08 -13.53
C ILE A 112 4.00 17.72 -14.10
N SER A 113 3.71 16.67 -13.35
CA SER A 113 4.10 15.31 -13.69
C SER A 113 3.47 14.84 -15.00
N ASP A 114 2.17 15.03 -15.18
CA ASP A 114 1.49 14.65 -16.42
C ASP A 114 1.93 15.50 -17.61
N ALA A 115 2.23 16.79 -17.40
CA ALA A 115 2.75 17.64 -18.46
C ALA A 115 4.15 17.21 -18.93
N VAL A 116 5.04 16.85 -17.98
CA VAL A 116 6.39 16.35 -18.32
C VAL A 116 6.30 15.01 -19.05
N ARG A 117 5.41 14.09 -18.59
CA ARG A 117 5.18 12.81 -19.28
C ARG A 117 4.70 12.99 -20.70
N LEU A 118 3.68 13.82 -20.93
CA LEU A 118 3.15 14.09 -22.26
C LEU A 118 4.20 14.74 -23.18
N ALA A 119 5.00 15.67 -22.67
CA ALA A 119 6.09 16.28 -23.45
C ALA A 119 7.18 15.27 -23.82
N ALA A 120 7.51 14.35 -22.90
CA ALA A 120 8.46 13.27 -23.18
C ALA A 120 7.94 12.33 -24.28
N GLU A 121 6.66 11.93 -24.21
CA GLU A 121 6.00 11.09 -25.22
C GLU A 121 5.98 11.76 -26.60
N ASP A 122 5.63 13.06 -26.69
CA ASP A 122 5.61 13.82 -27.93
C ASP A 122 7.02 13.97 -28.55
N LEU A 123 8.03 14.05 -27.69
CA LEU A 123 9.44 14.06 -28.13
C LEU A 123 9.95 12.67 -28.52
N ARG A 124 9.17 11.60 -28.30
CA ARG A 124 9.56 10.19 -28.53
C ARG A 124 10.82 9.81 -27.76
N PHE A 125 10.83 10.13 -26.48
CA PHE A 125 11.98 9.96 -25.59
C PHE A 125 12.55 8.53 -25.52
N THR A 126 11.75 7.52 -25.86
CA THR A 126 12.18 6.12 -25.94
C THR A 126 12.90 5.76 -27.25
N GLU A 127 12.86 6.65 -28.25
CA GLU A 127 13.44 6.40 -29.58
C GLU A 127 14.65 7.30 -29.88
N GLN A 128 14.72 8.47 -29.27
CA GLN A 128 15.73 9.49 -29.52
C GLN A 128 15.95 10.36 -28.28
N LYS A 129 17.10 11.10 -28.28
CA LYS A 129 17.37 12.09 -27.25
C LYS A 129 16.26 13.13 -27.18
N ALA A 130 15.81 13.44 -25.95
CA ALA A 130 14.69 14.35 -25.69
C ALA A 130 14.95 15.21 -24.48
N THR A 131 14.70 16.51 -24.58
CA THR A 131 14.89 17.46 -23.50
C THR A 131 13.60 18.22 -23.19
N VAL A 132 13.21 18.27 -21.90
CA VAL A 132 12.10 19.07 -21.39
C VAL A 132 12.66 20.23 -20.56
N ILE A 133 12.13 21.43 -20.77
CA ILE A 133 12.45 22.62 -19.98
C ILE A 133 11.17 23.09 -19.30
N LEU A 134 11.03 22.83 -18.01
CA LEU A 134 9.87 23.21 -17.22
C LEU A 134 10.10 24.57 -16.54
N ILE A 135 9.19 25.52 -16.74
CA ILE A 135 9.14 26.81 -16.04
C ILE A 135 7.89 26.77 -15.15
N THR A 136 8.06 26.71 -13.84
CA THR A 136 6.96 26.62 -12.87
C THR A 136 7.17 27.54 -11.66
N ASP A 137 6.08 28.06 -11.11
CA ASP A 137 6.05 28.87 -9.91
C ASP A 137 5.31 28.16 -8.74
N GLY A 138 4.96 26.88 -8.91
CA GLY A 138 4.22 26.09 -7.97
C GLY A 138 4.69 24.65 -7.85
N LEU A 139 4.06 23.93 -6.94
CA LEU A 139 4.24 22.50 -6.71
C LEU A 139 3.19 21.70 -7.46
N GLU A 140 3.43 20.40 -7.63
CA GLU A 140 2.43 19.44 -8.10
C GLU A 140 1.14 19.51 -7.27
N THR A 141 -0.01 19.63 -7.92
CA THR A 141 -1.32 19.70 -7.24
C THR A 141 -2.30 18.60 -7.66
N CYS A 142 -1.83 17.63 -8.48
CA CYS A 142 -2.67 16.59 -9.08
C CYS A 142 -2.30 15.17 -8.62
N GLU A 143 -1.77 15.03 -7.42
CA GLU A 143 -1.53 13.74 -6.71
C GLU A 143 -0.56 12.75 -7.43
N VAL A 144 0.26 13.22 -8.37
CA VAL A 144 1.31 12.42 -9.02
C VAL A 144 2.67 12.81 -8.45
N ASP A 145 3.49 11.85 -8.08
CA ASP A 145 4.84 12.10 -7.53
C ASP A 145 5.81 12.48 -8.67
N PRO A 146 6.34 13.73 -8.68
CA PRO A 146 7.28 14.17 -9.73
C PRO A 146 8.60 13.41 -9.72
N CYS A 147 9.08 12.99 -8.54
CA CYS A 147 10.35 12.30 -8.40
C CYS A 147 10.27 10.87 -8.94
N GLN A 148 9.15 10.19 -8.68
CA GLN A 148 8.88 8.87 -9.23
C GLN A 148 8.77 8.94 -10.76
N LEU A 149 8.02 9.89 -11.28
CA LEU A 149 7.91 10.08 -12.73
C LEU A 149 9.26 10.31 -13.39
N ALA A 150 10.11 11.16 -12.81
CA ALA A 150 11.44 11.45 -13.36
C ALA A 150 12.28 10.19 -13.49
N SER A 151 12.27 9.34 -12.47
CA SER A 151 12.97 8.05 -12.47
C SER A 151 12.41 7.08 -13.52
N GLU A 152 11.08 7.06 -13.71
CA GLU A 152 10.42 6.27 -14.75
C GLU A 152 10.85 6.71 -16.15
N LEU A 153 10.84 8.03 -16.42
CA LEU A 153 11.21 8.57 -17.74
C LEU A 153 12.69 8.36 -18.05
N GLU A 154 13.58 8.56 -17.10
CA GLU A 154 15.01 8.30 -17.28
C GLU A 154 15.29 6.84 -17.60
N SER A 155 14.63 5.92 -16.90
CA SER A 155 14.84 4.48 -17.10
C SER A 155 14.33 3.97 -18.45
N GLN A 156 13.34 4.64 -19.05
CA GLN A 156 12.73 4.27 -20.33
C GLN A 156 13.31 5.05 -21.52
N GLY A 157 13.91 6.21 -21.25
CA GLY A 157 14.38 7.14 -22.27
C GLY A 157 15.73 6.78 -22.87
N VAL A 158 15.93 7.24 -24.11
CA VAL A 158 17.25 7.26 -24.73
C VAL A 158 17.81 8.68 -24.52
N ASP A 159 18.60 8.88 -23.44
CA ASP A 159 19.16 10.20 -23.08
C ASP A 159 18.04 11.26 -22.86
N PHE A 160 17.09 10.96 -21.96
CA PHE A 160 16.03 11.89 -21.57
C PHE A 160 16.53 12.86 -20.50
N THR A 161 16.25 14.14 -20.66
CA THR A 161 16.68 15.19 -19.71
C THR A 161 15.54 16.15 -19.41
N THR A 162 15.32 16.48 -18.13
CA THR A 162 14.41 17.54 -17.70
C THR A 162 15.17 18.62 -16.95
N HIS A 163 15.12 19.86 -17.45
CA HIS A 163 15.58 21.04 -16.71
C HIS A 163 14.38 21.71 -16.04
N VAL A 164 14.52 22.11 -14.79
CA VAL A 164 13.46 22.77 -14.03
C VAL A 164 13.90 24.17 -13.61
N LEU A 165 13.13 25.17 -14.04
CA LEU A 165 13.30 26.57 -13.66
C LEU A 165 12.21 26.93 -12.65
N GLY A 166 12.58 26.91 -11.37
CA GLY A 166 11.70 27.27 -10.25
C GLY A 166 11.61 28.80 -10.13
N PHE A 167 10.46 29.37 -10.45
CA PHE A 167 10.26 30.81 -10.53
C PHE A 167 9.54 31.37 -9.31
N GLY A 168 10.28 32.01 -8.41
CA GLY A 168 9.74 32.58 -7.17
C GLY A 168 9.33 31.52 -6.14
N LEU A 169 9.89 30.31 -6.23
CA LEU A 169 9.77 29.27 -5.22
C LEU A 169 10.73 29.52 -4.06
N SER A 170 10.33 29.17 -2.85
CA SER A 170 11.23 29.06 -1.70
C SER A 170 12.21 27.88 -1.88
N ASP A 171 13.29 27.86 -1.10
CA ASP A 171 14.24 26.74 -1.15
C ASP A 171 13.59 25.39 -0.82
N GLU A 172 12.63 25.35 0.12
CA GLU A 172 11.89 24.14 0.49
C GLU A 172 10.95 23.66 -0.61
N GLU A 173 10.24 24.59 -1.28
CA GLU A 173 9.38 24.30 -2.42
C GLU A 173 10.21 23.83 -3.62
N GLY A 174 11.34 24.48 -3.87
CA GLY A 174 12.25 24.12 -4.95
C GLY A 174 12.77 22.69 -4.85
N GLN A 175 13.09 22.22 -3.63
CA GLN A 175 13.55 20.85 -3.40
C GLN A 175 12.51 19.79 -3.80
N GLN A 176 11.21 20.08 -3.71
CA GLN A 176 10.15 19.14 -4.07
C GLN A 176 10.00 18.90 -5.58
N VAL A 177 10.50 19.82 -6.40
CA VAL A 177 10.48 19.70 -7.87
C VAL A 177 11.88 19.52 -8.48
N ALA A 178 12.94 19.71 -7.68
CA ALA A 178 14.32 19.57 -8.13
C ALA A 178 14.65 18.15 -8.62
N CYS A 179 14.03 17.13 -8.03
CA CYS A 179 14.22 15.74 -8.41
C CYS A 179 13.81 15.44 -9.86
N LEU A 180 12.88 16.21 -10.47
CA LEU A 180 12.57 16.09 -11.90
C LEU A 180 13.81 16.34 -12.77
N ALA A 181 14.65 17.28 -12.37
CA ALA A 181 15.90 17.57 -13.05
C ALA A 181 17.02 16.60 -12.61
N GLU A 182 17.19 16.39 -11.31
CA GLU A 182 18.29 15.59 -10.76
C GLU A 182 18.23 14.13 -11.21
N ASN A 183 17.03 13.52 -11.21
CA ASN A 183 16.84 12.12 -11.61
C ASN A 183 16.95 11.89 -13.12
N THR A 184 16.88 12.95 -13.95
CA THR A 184 17.00 12.87 -15.41
C THR A 184 18.28 13.53 -15.96
N GLY A 185 19.28 13.72 -15.11
CA GLY A 185 20.56 14.32 -15.50
C GLY A 185 20.51 15.81 -15.88
N GLY A 186 19.38 16.47 -15.64
CA GLY A 186 19.21 17.91 -15.89
C GLY A 186 19.63 18.79 -14.72
N GLN A 187 19.19 20.04 -14.73
CA GLN A 187 19.52 21.03 -13.70
C GLN A 187 18.27 21.70 -13.14
N TYR A 188 18.19 21.80 -11.82
CA TYR A 188 17.26 22.71 -11.15
C TYR A 188 17.91 24.09 -11.01
N LEU A 189 17.26 25.14 -11.53
CA LEU A 189 17.71 26.53 -11.45
C LEU A 189 16.62 27.36 -10.78
N SER A 190 16.94 27.97 -9.63
CA SER A 190 16.04 28.89 -8.92
C SER A 190 16.15 30.29 -9.51
N ALA A 191 15.03 30.93 -9.80
CA ALA A 191 14.94 32.31 -10.26
C ALA A 191 14.04 33.12 -9.31
N ALA A 192 14.62 34.05 -8.57
CA ALA A 192 13.88 34.90 -7.65
C ALA A 192 13.16 36.07 -8.34
N ASP A 193 13.64 36.48 -9.50
CA ASP A 193 13.14 37.62 -10.30
C ASP A 193 13.26 37.36 -11.81
N GLY A 194 12.86 38.34 -12.61
CA GLY A 194 12.88 38.23 -14.08
C GLY A 194 14.29 38.14 -14.67
N ALA A 195 15.29 38.78 -14.06
CA ALA A 195 16.68 38.69 -14.52
C ALA A 195 17.27 37.30 -14.28
N GLY A 196 16.98 36.73 -13.11
CA GLY A 196 17.33 35.35 -12.78
C GLY A 196 16.67 34.34 -13.72
N LEU A 197 15.39 34.55 -14.10
CA LEU A 197 14.70 33.69 -15.04
C LEU A 197 15.28 33.75 -16.45
N VAL A 198 15.68 34.95 -16.92
CA VAL A 198 16.40 35.12 -18.21
C VAL A 198 17.73 34.37 -18.18
N ASP A 199 18.53 34.53 -17.11
CA ASP A 199 19.82 33.85 -16.97
C ASP A 199 19.65 32.32 -16.94
N ALA A 200 18.69 31.83 -16.18
CA ALA A 200 18.40 30.41 -16.08
C ALA A 200 17.95 29.81 -17.43
N LEU A 201 16.98 30.43 -18.10
CA LEU A 201 16.49 29.94 -19.38
C LEU A 201 17.57 30.03 -20.49
N THR A 202 18.33 31.13 -20.55
CA THR A 202 19.45 31.27 -21.52
C THR A 202 20.49 30.17 -21.35
N LYS A 203 20.84 29.87 -20.11
CA LYS A 203 21.79 28.82 -19.76
C LYS A 203 21.31 27.43 -20.18
N THR A 204 20.04 27.14 -19.91
CA THR A 204 19.43 25.85 -20.21
C THR A 204 19.32 25.63 -21.71
N VAL A 205 18.84 26.63 -22.48
CA VAL A 205 18.71 26.53 -23.93
C VAL A 205 20.06 26.49 -24.63
N ALA A 206 21.06 27.20 -24.10
CA ALA A 206 22.43 27.11 -24.64
C ALA A 206 23.03 25.71 -24.47
N GLN A 207 22.75 25.04 -23.36
CA GLN A 207 23.18 23.64 -23.15
C GLN A 207 22.54 22.69 -24.16
N VAL A 208 21.24 22.85 -24.46
CA VAL A 208 20.54 22.08 -25.48
C VAL A 208 21.17 22.35 -26.87
N ALA A 209 21.47 23.59 -27.21
CA ALA A 209 22.08 23.98 -28.52
C ALA A 209 23.55 23.55 -28.65
N GLU A 210 24.34 23.55 -27.55
CA GLU A 210 25.75 23.12 -27.57
C GLU A 210 25.92 21.62 -27.75
N ALA A 211 24.94 20.82 -27.34
CA ALA A 211 24.96 19.37 -27.56
C ALA A 211 25.00 18.99 -29.05
N GLU A 212 24.52 19.87 -29.98
CA GLU A 212 24.54 19.64 -31.43
C GLU A 212 25.90 19.87 -32.11
N THR A 213 26.82 20.59 -31.50
CA THR A 213 28.00 21.10 -32.23
C THR A 213 29.26 20.25 -32.10
N LYS A 214 29.25 19.10 -31.48
CA LYS A 214 30.46 18.35 -31.18
C LYS A 214 30.48 16.87 -31.63
N PRO A 215 30.94 16.57 -32.89
CA PRO A 215 31.61 15.30 -33.12
C PRO A 215 33.09 15.49 -32.76
N GLU A 216 33.43 15.55 -31.48
CA GLU A 216 34.81 15.40 -31.04
C GLU A 216 35.13 13.90 -30.96
N ILE A 217 36.01 13.43 -31.87
CA ILE A 217 36.76 12.20 -31.63
C ILE A 217 37.61 12.49 -30.40
N PRO A 218 37.35 11.92 -29.23
CA PRO A 218 38.13 12.20 -28.03
C PRO A 218 39.59 11.73 -28.30
N PRO A 219 40.63 12.51 -27.91
CA PRO A 219 41.92 11.91 -27.65
C PRO A 219 41.68 10.82 -26.60
N ASP A 220 42.40 9.68 -26.75
CA ASP A 220 42.30 8.55 -25.81
C ASP A 220 42.06 9.03 -24.36
N PRO A 221 40.95 8.67 -23.72
CA PRO A 221 40.62 9.21 -22.43
C PRO A 221 41.74 8.85 -21.45
N LYS A 222 42.36 9.91 -20.88
CA LYS A 222 43.11 9.71 -19.64
C LYS A 222 42.15 8.96 -18.72
N PRO A 223 42.53 7.78 -18.15
CA PRO A 223 41.64 7.00 -17.36
C PRO A 223 40.96 7.91 -16.34
N ALA A 224 39.63 7.96 -16.33
CA ALA A 224 38.87 8.68 -15.32
C ALA A 224 39.34 8.16 -13.96
N PRO A 225 39.47 9.02 -12.94
CA PRO A 225 39.74 8.53 -11.60
C PRO A 225 38.73 7.41 -11.30
N LEU A 226 39.21 6.25 -10.89
CA LEU A 226 38.33 5.18 -10.48
C LEU A 226 37.37 5.73 -9.40
N PRO A 227 36.07 5.42 -9.48
CA PRO A 227 35.16 5.83 -8.47
C PRO A 227 35.60 5.30 -7.09
N ASP A 228 35.21 6.00 -6.04
CA ASP A 228 35.55 5.63 -4.65
C ASP A 228 34.91 4.29 -4.20
N TYR A 229 34.19 3.61 -5.10
CA TYR A 229 33.57 2.31 -4.89
C TYR A 229 33.99 1.32 -5.99
N ASN A 230 33.93 0.02 -5.68
CA ASN A 230 34.23 -1.05 -6.64
C ASN A 230 33.11 -2.08 -6.78
N PHE A 231 31.94 -1.79 -6.16
CA PHE A 231 30.76 -2.63 -6.23
C PHE A 231 29.50 -1.77 -6.27
N ALA A 232 28.64 -1.97 -7.26
CA ALA A 232 27.39 -1.22 -7.47
C ALA A 232 26.34 -2.18 -8.10
N PRO A 233 25.72 -3.08 -7.32
CA PRO A 233 24.72 -4.01 -7.83
C PRO A 233 23.41 -3.30 -8.13
N THR A 234 22.64 -3.88 -9.07
CA THR A 234 21.26 -3.51 -9.34
C THR A 234 20.36 -4.74 -9.33
N ALA A 235 19.06 -4.58 -9.13
CA ALA A 235 18.11 -5.67 -9.19
C ALA A 235 16.82 -5.25 -9.89
N SER A 236 16.18 -6.20 -10.57
CA SER A 236 14.85 -6.04 -11.17
C SER A 236 13.95 -7.20 -10.83
N LEU A 237 12.63 -7.01 -10.96
CA LEU A 237 11.64 -8.06 -10.72
C LEU A 237 11.61 -9.10 -11.85
N SER A 238 12.00 -8.71 -13.09
CA SER A 238 12.01 -9.58 -14.25
C SER A 238 13.21 -9.28 -15.16
N GLU A 239 13.56 -10.21 -16.03
CA GLU A 239 14.61 -10.01 -17.04
C GLU A 239 14.22 -8.86 -17.97
N GLY A 240 15.11 -7.85 -18.09
CA GLY A 240 14.88 -6.63 -18.86
C GLY A 240 13.84 -5.69 -18.25
N GLY A 241 13.40 -5.95 -17.01
CA GLY A 241 12.54 -5.05 -16.25
C GLY A 241 13.31 -3.86 -15.68
N LEU A 242 12.57 -2.89 -15.15
CA LEU A 242 13.16 -1.73 -14.49
C LEU A 242 13.92 -2.14 -13.23
N ASP A 243 15.01 -1.44 -12.95
CA ASP A 243 15.73 -1.57 -11.71
C ASP A 243 14.86 -1.15 -10.52
N ILE A 244 15.01 -1.84 -9.40
CA ILE A 244 14.38 -1.47 -8.14
C ILE A 244 15.12 -0.26 -7.58
N GLU A 245 14.36 0.78 -7.23
CA GLU A 245 14.89 2.04 -6.72
C GLU A 245 14.70 2.19 -5.21
N ASP A 246 15.48 3.08 -4.61
CA ASP A 246 15.29 3.50 -3.22
C ASP A 246 13.98 4.31 -3.08
N GLY A 247 13.34 4.21 -1.89
CA GLY A 247 12.07 4.91 -1.63
C GLY A 247 10.82 4.19 -2.10
N GLY A 248 10.95 2.98 -2.65
CA GLY A 248 9.82 2.09 -2.92
C GLY A 248 9.12 1.59 -1.65
N PRO A 249 8.03 0.82 -1.78
CA PRO A 249 7.22 0.34 -0.64
C PRO A 249 7.97 -0.64 0.27
N LEU A 250 9.04 -1.26 -0.23
CA LEU A 250 9.90 -2.21 0.49
C LEU A 250 11.36 -1.83 0.28
N ASN A 251 12.22 -2.23 1.20
CA ASN A 251 13.67 -2.07 1.06
C ASN A 251 14.26 -3.30 0.35
N LEU A 252 15.12 -3.05 -0.63
CA LEU A 252 15.95 -4.09 -1.21
C LEU A 252 17.12 -4.36 -0.26
N THR A 253 17.29 -5.62 0.12
CA THR A 253 18.37 -6.05 1.01
C THR A 253 19.42 -6.78 0.23
N TRP A 254 20.66 -6.33 0.32
CA TRP A 254 21.85 -6.98 -0.19
C TRP A 254 22.58 -7.70 0.92
N GLN A 255 23.03 -8.93 0.66
CA GLN A 255 23.92 -9.66 1.56
C GLN A 255 25.06 -10.29 0.75
N TRP A 256 26.27 -10.26 1.28
CA TRP A 256 27.41 -10.86 0.63
C TRP A 256 28.21 -11.76 1.57
N TYR A 257 28.66 -12.85 1.02
CA TYR A 257 29.31 -13.94 1.72
C TYR A 257 30.60 -14.31 1.01
N LYS A 258 31.64 -14.71 1.74
CA LYS A 258 32.83 -15.34 1.14
C LYS A 258 32.46 -16.67 0.48
N VAL A 259 33.21 -17.07 -0.53
CA VAL A 259 33.04 -18.37 -1.17
C VAL A 259 33.94 -19.40 -0.47
N ASN A 260 33.38 -20.54 -0.07
CA ASN A 260 34.14 -21.67 0.47
C ASN A 260 34.94 -22.35 -0.63
N ALA A 261 35.94 -23.20 -0.24
CA ALA A 261 36.78 -23.93 -1.18
C ALA A 261 36.01 -24.91 -2.10
N ASP A 262 34.80 -25.31 -1.70
CA ASP A 262 33.89 -26.16 -2.47
C ASP A 262 32.89 -25.35 -3.34
N GLY A 263 33.01 -24.02 -3.37
CA GLY A 263 32.14 -23.13 -4.13
C GLY A 263 30.82 -22.77 -3.43
N THR A 264 30.58 -23.20 -2.20
CA THR A 264 29.37 -22.91 -1.44
C THR A 264 29.46 -21.55 -0.70
N LYS A 265 28.32 -21.05 -0.23
CA LYS A 265 28.18 -19.85 0.60
C LYS A 265 28.95 -20.06 1.92
N GLY A 266 29.89 -19.17 2.20
CA GLY A 266 30.77 -19.21 3.37
C GLY A 266 30.39 -18.18 4.44
N GLU A 267 31.41 -17.57 5.03
CA GLU A 267 31.24 -16.55 6.07
C GLU A 267 30.51 -15.32 5.54
N TRP A 268 29.52 -14.84 6.30
CA TRP A 268 28.86 -13.57 6.06
C TRP A 268 29.86 -12.40 6.22
N VAL A 269 29.83 -11.46 5.27
CA VAL A 269 30.74 -10.32 5.23
C VAL A 269 30.02 -9.02 5.50
N GLY A 270 28.80 -8.86 4.99
CA GLY A 270 28.05 -7.61 5.19
C GLY A 270 26.66 -7.62 4.57
N THR A 271 25.91 -6.57 4.90
CA THR A 271 24.54 -6.31 4.44
C THR A 271 24.36 -4.82 4.14
N ASP A 272 23.59 -4.50 3.14
CA ASP A 272 23.09 -3.15 2.86
C ASP A 272 21.60 -3.17 2.52
N TYR A 273 20.91 -2.04 2.69
CA TYR A 273 19.44 -1.93 2.56
C TYR A 273 19.02 -0.89 1.51
N TYR A 274 19.96 -0.36 0.73
CA TYR A 274 19.69 0.60 -0.34
C TYR A 274 19.67 -0.09 -1.69
N ALA A 275 18.64 0.15 -2.49
CA ALA A 275 18.52 -0.44 -3.82
C ALA A 275 19.69 -0.02 -4.73
N ARG A 276 20.13 1.23 -4.64
CA ARG A 276 21.29 1.81 -5.34
C ARG A 276 22.57 1.78 -4.50
N PHE A 277 22.86 0.63 -3.87
CA PHE A 277 24.05 0.47 -3.07
C PHE A 277 25.33 0.70 -3.89
N LYS A 278 26.27 1.48 -3.32
CA LYS A 278 27.62 1.67 -3.85
C LYS A 278 28.62 1.48 -2.73
N GLY A 279 29.46 0.46 -2.82
CA GLY A 279 30.38 0.10 -1.75
C GLY A 279 31.77 -0.29 -2.23
N THR A 280 32.67 -0.44 -1.28
CA THR A 280 34.02 -0.93 -1.52
C THR A 280 34.20 -2.25 -0.78
N LEU A 281 34.46 -3.31 -1.54
CA LEU A 281 34.76 -4.64 -1.05
C LEU A 281 36.21 -5.01 -1.37
N GLU A 282 36.82 -5.87 -0.55
CA GLU A 282 38.13 -6.42 -0.88
C GLU A 282 38.05 -7.27 -2.16
N PRO A 283 39.08 -7.22 -3.04
CA PRO A 283 39.13 -8.10 -4.20
C PRO A 283 39.01 -9.58 -3.81
N GLY A 284 38.15 -10.28 -4.52
CA GLY A 284 37.90 -11.73 -4.24
C GLY A 284 36.56 -12.17 -4.80
N ASP A 285 36.25 -13.45 -4.59
CA ASP A 285 35.00 -14.07 -4.99
C ASP A 285 34.00 -14.08 -3.83
N TYR A 286 32.76 -13.71 -4.14
CA TYR A 286 31.63 -13.62 -3.21
C TYR A 286 30.43 -14.36 -3.77
N ILE A 287 29.56 -14.86 -2.89
CA ILE A 287 28.18 -15.17 -3.21
C ILE A 287 27.34 -14.03 -2.66
N MET A 288 26.54 -13.43 -3.52
CA MET A 288 25.67 -12.30 -3.18
C MET A 288 24.22 -12.66 -3.34
N THR A 289 23.42 -12.14 -2.43
CA THR A 289 21.98 -12.32 -2.38
C THR A 289 21.31 -10.94 -2.44
N ALA A 290 20.34 -10.81 -3.34
CA ALA A 290 19.37 -9.72 -3.37
C ALA A 290 18.04 -10.23 -2.84
N GLU A 291 17.44 -9.56 -1.86
CA GLU A 291 16.16 -9.92 -1.27
C GLU A 291 15.21 -8.71 -1.29
N TYR A 292 14.03 -8.87 -1.90
CA TYR A 292 13.02 -7.84 -1.95
C TYR A 292 11.65 -8.45 -1.64
N GLY A 293 11.11 -8.12 -0.47
CA GLY A 293 9.94 -8.82 0.08
C GLY A 293 10.25 -10.29 0.37
N TYR A 294 9.55 -11.19 -0.31
CA TYR A 294 9.74 -12.64 -0.20
C TYR A 294 10.47 -13.25 -1.41
N ALA A 295 10.92 -12.41 -2.33
CA ALA A 295 11.67 -12.85 -3.49
C ALA A 295 13.18 -12.70 -3.25
N THR A 296 13.95 -13.69 -3.65
CA THR A 296 15.40 -13.74 -3.46
C THR A 296 16.10 -14.19 -4.73
N ALA A 297 17.18 -13.49 -5.08
CA ALA A 297 18.11 -13.92 -6.13
C ALA A 297 19.51 -14.06 -5.55
N GLU A 298 20.22 -15.11 -5.93
CA GLU A 298 21.58 -15.37 -5.47
C GLU A 298 22.47 -15.69 -6.66
N GLN A 299 23.67 -15.09 -6.69
CA GLN A 299 24.67 -15.40 -7.70
C GLN A 299 26.09 -15.13 -7.23
N PRO A 300 27.11 -15.79 -7.87
CA PRO A 300 28.51 -15.49 -7.63
C PRO A 300 28.91 -14.15 -8.25
N VAL A 301 29.70 -13.36 -7.52
CA VAL A 301 30.22 -12.06 -7.96
C VAL A 301 31.72 -12.00 -7.66
N THR A 302 32.53 -11.64 -8.67
CA THR A 302 33.96 -11.42 -8.51
C THR A 302 34.28 -9.94 -8.43
N ILE A 303 34.85 -9.50 -7.33
CA ILE A 303 35.36 -8.14 -7.13
C ILE A 303 36.82 -8.10 -7.58
N ALA A 304 37.10 -7.38 -8.66
CA ALA A 304 38.46 -7.23 -9.21
C ALA A 304 39.06 -5.88 -8.82
N ALA A 305 40.37 -5.85 -8.56
CA ALA A 305 41.05 -4.58 -8.27
C ALA A 305 40.97 -3.61 -9.45
N GLY A 306 40.61 -2.35 -9.19
CA GLY A 306 40.55 -1.30 -10.19
C GLY A 306 39.39 -1.40 -11.18
N LYS A 307 38.36 -2.18 -10.85
CA LYS A 307 37.12 -2.27 -11.63
C LYS A 307 35.92 -2.18 -10.70
N VAL A 308 34.82 -1.65 -11.20
CA VAL A 308 33.52 -1.71 -10.54
C VAL A 308 32.82 -2.99 -11.01
N ALA A 309 32.31 -3.77 -10.06
CA ALA A 309 31.39 -4.86 -10.33
C ALA A 309 29.94 -4.29 -10.28
N ASP A 310 29.31 -4.19 -11.43
CA ASP A 310 27.96 -3.68 -11.67
C ASP A 310 26.98 -4.83 -11.96
N THR A 311 26.99 -5.82 -11.12
CA THR A 311 26.23 -7.06 -11.31
C THR A 311 24.73 -6.81 -11.15
N HIS A 312 23.94 -7.27 -12.14
CA HIS A 312 22.48 -7.20 -12.11
C HIS A 312 21.86 -8.50 -11.60
N PHE A 313 20.83 -8.36 -10.73
CA PHE A 313 20.08 -9.47 -10.13
C PHE A 313 18.63 -9.47 -10.62
N VAL A 314 18.17 -10.59 -11.14
CA VAL A 314 16.77 -10.77 -11.54
C VAL A 314 16.05 -11.60 -10.49
N LEU A 315 15.12 -10.99 -9.76
CA LEU A 315 14.40 -11.62 -8.66
C LEU A 315 13.33 -12.62 -9.11
N ASN A 316 12.91 -12.55 -10.38
CA ASN A 316 11.80 -13.36 -10.90
C ASN A 316 10.56 -13.30 -10.00
N ALA A 317 10.09 -12.10 -9.71
CA ALA A 317 9.04 -11.81 -8.75
C ALA A 317 7.88 -11.02 -9.35
N ALA A 318 6.73 -11.08 -8.67
CA ALA A 318 5.54 -10.29 -8.96
C ALA A 318 5.11 -9.47 -7.73
N VAL A 319 4.42 -8.37 -7.97
CA VAL A 319 3.86 -7.49 -6.93
C VAL A 319 2.38 -7.82 -6.74
N PHE A 320 1.95 -7.95 -5.48
CA PHE A 320 0.55 -8.14 -5.12
C PHE A 320 0.09 -7.04 -4.17
N LYS A 321 -1.03 -6.44 -4.51
CA LYS A 321 -1.79 -5.53 -3.68
C LYS A 321 -3.20 -6.10 -3.59
N LEU A 322 -3.48 -6.76 -2.49
CA LEU A 322 -4.78 -7.38 -2.25
C LEU A 322 -5.50 -6.57 -1.18
N HIS A 323 -6.69 -6.08 -1.50
CA HIS A 323 -7.51 -5.23 -0.65
C HIS A 323 -8.70 -6.05 -0.10
N PRO A 324 -8.54 -6.72 1.08
CA PRO A 324 -9.61 -7.51 1.65
C PRO A 324 -10.79 -6.64 2.08
N ARG A 325 -12.01 -7.04 1.68
CA ARG A 325 -13.25 -6.36 2.04
C ARG A 325 -14.31 -7.36 2.50
N SER A 326 -15.10 -6.97 3.47
CA SER A 326 -16.24 -7.77 3.96
C SER A 326 -17.32 -7.95 2.90
N SER A 327 -17.56 -6.91 2.06
CA SER A 327 -18.53 -6.91 0.96
C SER A 327 -18.14 -5.92 -0.13
N GLU A 328 -18.86 -5.95 -1.24
CA GLU A 328 -18.66 -4.98 -2.33
C GLU A 328 -18.92 -3.55 -1.84
N GLY A 329 -17.94 -2.67 -2.07
CA GLY A 329 -17.99 -1.26 -1.64
C GLY A 329 -17.74 -1.01 -0.15
N ALA A 330 -17.45 -2.04 0.65
CA ALA A 330 -17.01 -1.86 2.04
C ALA A 330 -15.58 -1.28 2.09
N GLU A 331 -15.23 -0.67 3.22
CA GLU A 331 -13.85 -0.27 3.49
C GLU A 331 -12.92 -1.48 3.53
N ILE A 332 -11.62 -1.24 3.30
CA ILE A 332 -10.60 -2.30 3.41
C ILE A 332 -10.56 -2.77 4.86
N ASN A 333 -10.50 -4.08 5.06
CA ASN A 333 -10.42 -4.67 6.39
C ASN A 333 -8.95 -4.89 6.79
N ASP A 334 -8.45 -4.04 7.70
CA ASP A 334 -7.07 -4.06 8.18
C ASP A 334 -6.75 -5.27 9.09
N GLU A 335 -7.76 -5.97 9.59
CA GLU A 335 -7.61 -7.16 10.44
C GLU A 335 -7.67 -8.47 9.65
N ALA A 336 -8.02 -8.40 8.36
CA ALA A 336 -8.06 -9.57 7.50
C ALA A 336 -6.71 -10.29 7.49
N SER A 337 -6.70 -11.60 7.72
CA SER A 337 -5.48 -12.40 7.57
C SER A 337 -5.34 -12.93 6.15
N ILE A 338 -4.12 -12.89 5.61
CA ILE A 338 -3.76 -13.37 4.28
C ILE A 338 -2.66 -14.41 4.43
N GLU A 339 -3.01 -15.69 4.40
CA GLU A 339 -2.05 -16.79 4.36
C GLU A 339 -1.63 -17.03 2.90
N ILE A 340 -0.33 -17.09 2.66
CA ILE A 340 0.26 -17.13 1.32
C ILE A 340 1.05 -18.42 1.16
N ARG A 341 0.81 -19.11 0.02
CA ARG A 341 1.55 -20.30 -0.40
C ARG A 341 2.09 -20.12 -1.81
N HIS A 342 3.32 -20.54 -2.03
CA HIS A 342 3.96 -20.60 -3.34
C HIS A 342 4.21 -22.07 -3.69
N ASP A 343 3.69 -22.53 -4.82
CA ASP A 343 3.75 -23.94 -5.25
C ASP A 343 3.28 -24.94 -4.18
N GLY A 344 2.33 -24.51 -3.31
CA GLY A 344 1.77 -25.28 -2.22
C GLY A 344 2.52 -25.19 -0.90
N GLU A 345 3.74 -24.64 -0.88
CA GLU A 345 4.52 -24.44 0.33
C GLU A 345 4.16 -23.10 1.00
N TYR A 346 4.06 -23.10 2.32
CA TYR A 346 3.76 -21.90 3.12
C TYR A 346 4.91 -20.88 2.99
N VAL A 347 4.54 -19.63 2.68
CA VAL A 347 5.47 -18.50 2.62
C VAL A 347 5.35 -17.63 3.86
N THR A 348 4.16 -17.10 4.12
CA THR A 348 3.90 -16.17 5.22
C THR A 348 2.40 -16.00 5.47
N THR A 349 2.07 -15.35 6.59
CA THR A 349 0.75 -14.76 6.84
C THR A 349 0.91 -13.28 7.10
N GLN A 350 0.12 -12.46 6.39
CA GLN A 350 0.07 -11.01 6.53
C GLN A 350 -1.31 -10.56 6.94
N TYR A 351 -1.45 -9.32 7.38
CA TYR A 351 -2.72 -8.77 7.86
C TYR A 351 -3.02 -7.44 7.18
N GLY A 352 -4.29 -7.27 6.82
CA GLY A 352 -4.80 -6.05 6.21
C GLY A 352 -4.27 -5.77 4.81
N ASP A 353 -4.27 -4.50 4.45
CA ASP A 353 -3.79 -4.00 3.17
C ASP A 353 -2.25 -3.95 3.13
N LYS A 354 -1.63 -4.79 2.31
CA LYS A 354 -0.17 -4.90 2.19
C LYS A 354 0.26 -4.99 0.74
N ILE A 355 1.40 -4.36 0.47
CA ILE A 355 2.12 -4.59 -0.78
C ILE A 355 3.08 -5.75 -0.54
N LEU A 356 2.94 -6.80 -1.36
CA LEU A 356 3.72 -8.03 -1.25
C LEU A 356 4.51 -8.24 -2.53
N VAL A 357 5.79 -8.51 -2.39
CA VAL A 357 6.62 -8.98 -3.51
C VAL A 357 6.91 -10.46 -3.28
N LEU A 358 6.47 -11.30 -4.21
CA LEU A 358 6.49 -12.76 -4.10
C LEU A 358 7.17 -13.36 -5.32
N PRO A 359 7.85 -14.52 -5.20
CA PRO A 359 8.37 -15.22 -6.37
C PRO A 359 7.29 -15.46 -7.41
N ALA A 360 7.62 -15.30 -8.70
CA ALA A 360 6.72 -15.63 -9.79
C ALA A 360 6.42 -17.14 -9.79
N GLY A 361 5.20 -17.52 -10.20
CA GLY A 361 4.76 -18.90 -10.17
C GLY A 361 3.32 -19.05 -9.73
N LYS A 362 2.99 -20.23 -9.22
CA LYS A 362 1.66 -20.50 -8.69
C LYS A 362 1.58 -20.04 -7.24
N LEU A 363 0.70 -19.09 -6.98
CA LEU A 363 0.45 -18.51 -5.68
C LEU A 363 -0.99 -18.75 -5.26
N ASP A 364 -1.18 -19.24 -4.05
CA ASP A 364 -2.48 -19.42 -3.42
C ASP A 364 -2.55 -18.51 -2.18
N PHE A 365 -3.61 -17.72 -2.08
CA PHE A 365 -3.89 -16.81 -0.99
C PHE A 365 -5.17 -17.23 -0.29
N ASP A 366 -5.09 -17.56 0.97
CA ASP A 366 -6.24 -17.83 1.82
C ASP A 366 -6.52 -16.60 2.68
N ILE A 367 -7.56 -15.84 2.31
CA ILE A 367 -7.92 -14.57 2.92
C ILE A 367 -9.09 -14.81 3.86
N THR A 368 -8.92 -14.40 5.12
CA THR A 368 -9.91 -14.63 6.18
C THR A 368 -10.28 -13.30 6.85
N ILE A 369 -11.58 -13.05 6.99
CA ILE A 369 -12.15 -11.95 7.78
C ILE A 369 -13.13 -12.58 8.78
N GLY A 370 -12.86 -12.42 10.06
CA GLY A 370 -13.64 -13.11 11.11
C GLY A 370 -13.62 -14.62 10.90
N GLN A 371 -14.78 -15.21 10.65
CA GLN A 371 -14.94 -16.65 10.41
C GLN A 371 -15.12 -17.01 8.91
N ALA A 372 -15.11 -16.02 8.03
CA ALA A 372 -15.23 -16.26 6.60
C ALA A 372 -13.86 -16.35 5.94
N ARG A 373 -13.75 -17.25 4.95
CA ARG A 373 -12.51 -17.49 4.21
C ARG A 373 -12.79 -17.59 2.71
N VAL A 374 -11.92 -16.99 1.92
CA VAL A 374 -11.89 -17.13 0.47
C VAL A 374 -10.49 -17.45 0.00
N THR A 375 -10.36 -18.36 -0.95
CA THR A 375 -9.08 -18.66 -1.59
C THR A 375 -9.02 -17.97 -2.96
N ARG A 376 -7.89 -17.32 -3.26
CA ARG A 376 -7.53 -16.80 -4.58
C ARG A 376 -6.26 -17.48 -5.06
N SER A 377 -6.26 -17.92 -6.31
CA SER A 377 -5.10 -18.58 -6.92
C SER A 377 -4.65 -17.82 -8.16
N TYR A 378 -3.37 -17.52 -8.24
CA TYR A 378 -2.77 -16.81 -9.37
C TYR A 378 -1.62 -17.63 -9.96
N THR A 379 -1.35 -17.44 -11.24
CA THR A 379 -0.11 -17.88 -11.87
C THR A 379 0.61 -16.62 -12.35
N ALA A 380 1.37 -16.01 -11.44
CA ALA A 380 2.01 -14.73 -11.65
C ALA A 380 3.28 -14.85 -12.50
N LYS A 381 3.48 -13.89 -13.39
CA LYS A 381 4.71 -13.74 -14.17
C LYS A 381 5.65 -12.76 -13.48
N ALA A 382 6.94 -12.94 -13.71
CA ALA A 382 7.93 -11.97 -13.24
C ALA A 382 7.65 -10.57 -13.82
N GLY A 383 7.70 -9.55 -12.97
CA GLY A 383 7.38 -8.15 -13.30
C GLY A 383 5.89 -7.81 -13.35
N GLU A 384 4.99 -8.79 -13.13
CA GLU A 384 3.55 -8.57 -13.08
C GLU A 384 3.12 -7.88 -11.77
N THR A 385 2.17 -6.96 -11.86
CA THR A 385 1.48 -6.38 -10.71
C THR A 385 0.03 -6.83 -10.71
N VAL A 386 -0.42 -7.43 -9.61
CA VAL A 386 -1.83 -7.76 -9.34
C VAL A 386 -2.33 -6.78 -8.29
N ASP A 387 -3.39 -6.05 -8.62
CA ASP A 387 -4.03 -5.06 -7.76
C ASP A 387 -5.54 -5.35 -7.76
N GLU A 388 -6.09 -5.89 -6.65
CA GLU A 388 -7.43 -6.47 -6.63
C GLU A 388 -8.14 -6.28 -5.29
N ASP A 389 -9.40 -5.83 -5.34
CA ASP A 389 -10.34 -5.93 -4.23
C ASP A 389 -10.78 -7.38 -4.03
N VAL A 390 -10.50 -7.96 -2.86
CA VAL A 390 -10.90 -9.32 -2.52
C VAL A 390 -12.12 -9.31 -1.61
N ILE A 391 -13.27 -9.62 -2.17
CA ILE A 391 -14.50 -9.74 -1.40
C ILE A 391 -14.52 -11.10 -0.71
N VAL A 392 -14.43 -11.09 0.64
CA VAL A 392 -14.48 -12.32 1.46
C VAL A 392 -15.92 -12.74 1.70
N GLY A 393 -16.84 -11.79 1.79
CA GLY A 393 -18.28 -12.07 1.90
C GLY A 393 -18.68 -12.31 3.37
N THR A 394 -18.52 -11.32 4.24
CA THR A 394 -18.97 -11.36 5.62
C THR A 394 -20.13 -10.42 5.88
N GLY A 395 -20.89 -10.68 6.96
CA GLY A 395 -21.75 -9.72 7.62
C GLY A 395 -21.34 -9.59 9.08
N LEU A 396 -21.62 -8.44 9.65
CA LEU A 396 -21.35 -8.14 11.06
C LEU A 396 -22.59 -8.49 11.89
N VAL A 397 -22.45 -9.33 12.94
CA VAL A 397 -23.49 -9.50 13.96
C VAL A 397 -23.02 -8.88 15.25
N PHE A 398 -23.90 -8.13 15.90
CA PHE A 398 -23.66 -7.52 17.20
C PHE A 398 -24.68 -8.04 18.23
N PHE A 399 -24.20 -8.64 19.28
CA PHE A 399 -24.99 -9.07 20.42
C PHE A 399 -24.98 -8.01 21.49
N LYS A 400 -26.15 -7.75 22.06
CA LYS A 400 -26.31 -6.88 23.22
C LYS A 400 -27.12 -7.60 24.28
N THR A 401 -26.49 -7.91 25.42
CA THR A 401 -27.10 -8.65 26.50
C THR A 401 -27.65 -7.72 27.59
N GLU A 402 -28.89 -7.98 27.94
CA GLU A 402 -29.61 -7.22 28.97
C GLU A 402 -30.31 -8.19 29.94
N TYR A 403 -30.27 -7.90 31.25
CA TYR A 403 -31.05 -8.64 32.24
C TYR A 403 -32.55 -8.52 31.98
N ALA A 404 -33.00 -7.32 31.70
CA ALA A 404 -34.33 -6.93 31.24
C ALA A 404 -34.17 -5.75 30.25
N PRO A 405 -35.18 -5.40 29.42
CA PRO A 405 -35.07 -4.31 28.47
C PRO A 405 -34.52 -3.02 29.09
N GLY A 406 -33.37 -2.54 28.59
CA GLY A 406 -32.68 -1.35 29.08
C GLY A 406 -31.72 -1.55 30.26
N MET A 407 -31.55 -2.79 30.76
CA MET A 407 -30.64 -3.12 31.86
C MET A 407 -29.50 -4.00 31.36
N LYS A 408 -28.37 -3.40 31.07
CA LYS A 408 -27.16 -4.05 30.55
C LYS A 408 -26.64 -5.10 31.58
N VAL A 409 -26.18 -6.24 31.09
CA VAL A 409 -25.40 -7.21 31.85
C VAL A 409 -23.98 -6.67 32.00
N GLU A 410 -23.48 -6.59 33.22
CA GLU A 410 -22.12 -6.12 33.52
C GLU A 410 -21.15 -7.27 33.83
N ASP A 411 -21.67 -8.47 33.98
CA ASP A 411 -20.90 -9.68 34.24
C ASP A 411 -20.47 -10.34 32.90
N ASP A 412 -19.40 -11.13 32.94
CA ASP A 412 -18.94 -11.93 31.80
C ASP A 412 -19.98 -13.02 31.49
N ILE A 413 -20.53 -12.99 30.29
CA ILE A 413 -21.47 -14.01 29.79
C ILE A 413 -20.80 -14.83 28.70
N TYR A 414 -20.82 -16.14 28.82
CA TYR A 414 -20.36 -17.03 27.76
C TYR A 414 -21.39 -17.07 26.65
N MET A 415 -20.92 -16.81 25.42
CA MET A 415 -21.68 -16.93 24.20
C MET A 415 -20.96 -17.86 23.23
N GLU A 416 -21.68 -18.79 22.60
CA GLU A 416 -21.13 -19.65 21.55
C GLU A 416 -22.09 -19.69 20.37
N ILE A 417 -21.54 -19.47 19.19
CA ILE A 417 -22.28 -19.42 17.93
C ILE A 417 -22.10 -20.74 17.20
N PHE A 418 -23.21 -21.35 16.83
CA PHE A 418 -23.26 -22.59 16.08
C PHE A 418 -23.92 -22.40 14.71
N ASP A 419 -23.51 -23.21 13.74
CA ASP A 419 -24.29 -23.39 12.50
C ASP A 419 -25.72 -23.86 12.88
N ALA A 420 -26.75 -23.26 12.31
CA ALA A 420 -28.14 -23.68 12.53
C ALA A 420 -28.41 -25.11 12.08
N LYS A 421 -27.60 -25.62 11.14
CA LYS A 421 -27.72 -26.99 10.64
C LYS A 421 -27.31 -28.01 11.71
N VAL A 422 -28.21 -28.92 11.98
CA VAL A 422 -28.01 -30.02 12.93
C VAL A 422 -27.47 -31.25 12.17
N ALA A 423 -26.39 -31.83 12.66
CA ALA A 423 -25.86 -33.10 12.15
C ALA A 423 -26.77 -34.29 12.47
N LEU A 424 -26.52 -35.46 11.89
CA LEU A 424 -27.32 -36.67 12.11
C LEU A 424 -27.29 -37.19 13.55
N ASP A 425 -26.25 -36.88 14.30
CA ASP A 425 -26.09 -37.22 15.70
C ASP A 425 -26.69 -36.18 16.66
N GLY A 426 -27.31 -35.13 16.13
CA GLY A 426 -27.93 -34.05 16.88
C GLY A 426 -26.96 -32.91 17.27
N SER A 427 -25.69 -32.98 16.89
CA SER A 427 -24.71 -31.93 17.17
C SER A 427 -24.80 -30.78 16.16
N ARG A 428 -24.27 -29.59 16.53
CA ARG A 428 -24.03 -28.45 15.66
C ARG A 428 -22.54 -28.13 15.63
N THR A 429 -22.09 -27.55 14.53
CA THR A 429 -20.71 -27.09 14.41
C THR A 429 -20.56 -25.76 15.11
N SER A 430 -19.65 -25.67 16.07
CA SER A 430 -19.24 -24.43 16.72
C SER A 430 -18.46 -23.58 15.72
N ILE A 431 -18.80 -22.29 15.63
CA ILE A 431 -18.23 -21.32 14.69
C ILE A 431 -17.36 -20.29 15.42
N ALA A 432 -17.88 -19.71 16.51
CA ALA A 432 -17.19 -18.69 17.29
C ALA A 432 -17.70 -18.70 18.72
N TYR A 433 -16.95 -18.12 19.63
CA TYR A 433 -17.37 -17.93 21.02
C TYR A 433 -16.79 -16.63 21.58
N GLY A 434 -17.38 -16.16 22.68
CA GLY A 434 -16.93 -14.98 23.40
C GLY A 434 -17.50 -14.91 24.82
N TYR A 435 -17.06 -13.90 25.58
CA TYR A 435 -17.37 -13.78 27.00
C TYR A 435 -17.95 -12.43 27.42
N ASP A 436 -18.10 -11.49 26.48
CA ASP A 436 -18.61 -10.15 26.77
C ASP A 436 -20.12 -10.04 26.54
N GLY A 437 -20.81 -9.25 27.37
CA GLY A 437 -22.24 -8.97 27.23
C GLY A 437 -22.56 -8.10 25.99
N GLU A 438 -21.62 -7.35 25.48
CA GLU A 438 -21.70 -6.63 24.20
C GLU A 438 -20.54 -7.06 23.33
N GLN A 439 -20.83 -7.80 22.26
CA GLN A 439 -19.80 -8.40 21.41
C GLN A 439 -20.25 -8.48 19.95
N ASP A 440 -19.30 -8.30 19.05
CA ASP A 440 -19.51 -8.44 17.62
C ASP A 440 -18.69 -9.59 17.02
N PHE A 441 -19.21 -10.13 15.93
CA PHE A 441 -18.57 -11.20 15.17
C PHE A 441 -18.78 -10.95 13.67
N GLU A 442 -17.73 -11.11 12.89
CA GLU A 442 -17.82 -11.18 11.44
C GLU A 442 -18.00 -12.63 11.01
N LEU A 443 -19.14 -12.93 10.38
CA LEU A 443 -19.54 -14.28 10.01
C LEU A 443 -19.86 -14.37 8.51
N PRO A 444 -19.66 -15.54 7.88
CA PRO A 444 -20.21 -15.81 6.55
C PRO A 444 -21.72 -15.61 6.55
N PRO A 445 -22.35 -15.33 5.38
CA PRO A 445 -23.81 -15.29 5.29
C PRO A 445 -24.37 -16.69 5.56
N GLY A 446 -25.39 -16.75 6.42
CA GLY A 446 -25.99 -18.03 6.84
C GLY A 446 -26.96 -17.88 7.98
N ASP A 447 -27.54 -19.02 8.38
CA ASP A 447 -28.40 -19.15 9.55
C ASP A 447 -27.61 -19.78 10.71
N TYR A 448 -27.73 -19.19 11.88
CA TYR A 448 -26.96 -19.54 13.08
C TYR A 448 -27.84 -19.64 14.31
N VAL A 449 -27.31 -20.28 15.35
CA VAL A 449 -27.89 -20.27 16.69
C VAL A 449 -26.78 -19.85 17.66
N MET A 450 -27.05 -18.83 18.47
CA MET A 450 -26.19 -18.42 19.58
C MET A 450 -26.73 -19.04 20.88
N ASP A 451 -25.89 -19.80 21.54
CA ASP A 451 -26.13 -20.31 22.90
C ASP A 451 -25.47 -19.36 23.90
N TYR A 452 -26.15 -19.02 24.97
CA TYR A 452 -25.57 -18.23 26.05
C TYR A 452 -25.70 -18.95 27.40
N ASP A 453 -24.72 -18.69 28.25
CA ASP A 453 -24.68 -19.19 29.64
C ASP A 453 -24.14 -18.10 30.56
N LEU A 454 -24.91 -17.80 31.61
CA LEU A 454 -24.55 -16.88 32.68
C LEU A 454 -25.09 -17.42 34.00
N ASP A 455 -24.19 -17.94 34.85
CA ASP A 455 -24.55 -18.55 36.15
C ASP A 455 -25.69 -19.58 36.01
N GLY A 456 -26.81 -19.33 36.69
CA GLY A 456 -27.98 -20.20 36.65
C GLY A 456 -28.95 -19.93 35.50
N THR A 457 -28.57 -19.14 34.48
CA THR A 457 -29.41 -18.86 33.31
C THR A 457 -28.72 -19.17 32.00
N SER A 458 -29.42 -19.85 31.09
CA SER A 458 -28.93 -20.17 29.77
C SER A 458 -30.06 -20.12 28.74
N GLY A 459 -29.71 -20.05 27.46
CA GLY A 459 -30.71 -20.06 26.39
C GLY A 459 -30.10 -20.08 25.00
N GLN A 460 -30.98 -20.08 23.97
CA GLN A 460 -30.61 -20.13 22.58
C GLN A 460 -31.35 -19.06 21.78
N ILE A 461 -30.66 -18.38 20.88
CA ILE A 461 -31.21 -17.33 20.00
C ILE A 461 -30.83 -17.64 18.55
N PRO A 462 -31.81 -17.95 17.67
CA PRO A 462 -31.55 -18.08 16.26
C PRO A 462 -31.42 -16.69 15.61
N PHE A 463 -30.50 -16.56 14.66
CA PHE A 463 -30.32 -15.35 13.86
C PHE A 463 -29.77 -15.69 12.46
N SER A 464 -29.81 -14.71 11.55
CA SER A 464 -29.29 -14.86 10.18
C SER A 464 -28.35 -13.71 9.87
N VAL A 465 -27.28 -14.01 9.14
CA VAL A 465 -26.28 -13.06 8.69
C VAL A 465 -26.36 -12.93 7.16
N LYS A 466 -26.26 -11.69 6.65
CA LYS A 466 -26.18 -11.40 5.23
C LYS A 466 -24.91 -10.59 4.93
N THR A 467 -24.32 -10.86 3.79
CA THR A 467 -23.11 -10.17 3.34
C THR A 467 -23.31 -8.65 3.31
N GLY A 468 -22.38 -7.92 3.95
CA GLY A 468 -22.35 -6.46 3.98
C GLY A 468 -23.42 -5.81 4.87
N GLU A 469 -24.25 -6.62 5.58
CA GLU A 469 -25.25 -6.10 6.51
C GLU A 469 -24.75 -6.23 7.96
N ARG A 470 -25.15 -5.27 8.81
CA ARG A 470 -25.06 -5.39 10.26
C ARG A 470 -26.38 -5.95 10.80
N THR A 471 -26.29 -6.99 11.62
CA THR A 471 -27.42 -7.61 12.32
C THR A 471 -27.27 -7.37 13.81
N ASP A 472 -28.14 -6.56 14.41
CA ASP A 472 -28.17 -6.38 15.86
C ASP A 472 -29.12 -7.41 16.48
N VAL A 473 -28.59 -8.25 17.39
CA VAL A 473 -29.33 -9.33 18.06
C VAL A 473 -29.45 -8.99 19.54
N PRO A 474 -30.63 -8.54 20.00
CA PRO A 474 -30.84 -8.31 21.43
C PRO A 474 -30.94 -9.65 22.16
N VAL A 475 -30.15 -9.81 23.22
CA VAL A 475 -30.13 -10.96 24.12
C VAL A 475 -30.78 -10.55 25.41
N ILE A 476 -32.10 -10.76 25.53
CA ILE A 476 -32.84 -10.46 26.78
C ILE A 476 -32.90 -11.73 27.61
N LEU A 477 -32.20 -11.73 28.74
CA LEU A 477 -32.11 -12.89 29.63
C LEU A 477 -33.41 -13.18 30.35
N ASP A 478 -34.28 -12.17 30.54
CA ASP A 478 -35.44 -12.17 31.43
C ASP A 478 -35.05 -12.67 32.84
N ALA A 479 -33.96 -12.10 33.38
CA ALA A 479 -33.28 -12.57 34.56
C ALA A 479 -33.11 -11.46 35.60
N GLY A 480 -32.89 -11.86 36.85
CA GLY A 480 -32.51 -11.01 37.95
C GLY A 480 -31.33 -11.62 38.73
N VAL A 481 -30.74 -10.83 39.61
CA VAL A 481 -29.58 -11.21 40.41
C VAL A 481 -30.06 -11.61 41.80
N LEU A 482 -29.70 -12.80 42.25
CA LEU A 482 -29.88 -13.26 43.64
C LEU A 482 -28.53 -13.14 44.36
N ALA A 483 -28.51 -12.37 45.44
CA ALA A 483 -27.39 -12.30 46.37
C ALA A 483 -27.74 -12.95 47.68
N VAL A 484 -26.99 -13.95 48.08
CA VAL A 484 -27.21 -14.71 49.33
C VAL A 484 -26.05 -14.47 50.29
N THR A 485 -26.36 -13.97 51.48
CA THR A 485 -25.39 -13.84 52.57
C THR A 485 -25.62 -14.93 53.59
N THR A 486 -24.59 -15.67 53.93
CA THR A 486 -24.63 -16.73 54.96
C THR A 486 -23.70 -16.41 56.12
N PRO A 487 -23.89 -17.04 57.30
CA PRO A 487 -23.05 -16.77 58.48
C PRO A 487 -21.59 -17.21 58.37
N GLY A 488 -21.22 -17.94 57.34
CA GLY A 488 -19.86 -18.47 57.11
C GLY A 488 -19.76 -19.20 55.79
N ASP A 489 -18.81 -20.12 55.67
CA ASP A 489 -18.58 -20.91 54.43
C ASP A 489 -19.66 -22.00 54.25
N ASP A 490 -20.92 -21.58 54.14
CA ASP A 490 -22.02 -22.49 53.95
C ASP A 490 -22.11 -22.91 52.47
N TYR A 491 -22.50 -24.15 52.21
CA TYR A 491 -22.91 -24.55 50.86
C TYR A 491 -24.26 -23.94 50.54
N VAL A 492 -24.37 -23.29 49.42
CA VAL A 492 -25.60 -22.69 48.88
C VAL A 492 -25.89 -23.32 47.54
N GLU A 493 -27.14 -23.75 47.31
CA GLU A 493 -27.60 -24.31 46.05
C GLU A 493 -28.97 -23.75 45.69
N ILE A 494 -29.15 -23.35 44.45
CA ILE A 494 -30.42 -22.86 43.93
C ILE A 494 -31.16 -24.01 43.25
N ARG A 495 -32.35 -24.33 43.77
CA ARG A 495 -33.12 -25.49 43.35
C ARG A 495 -34.49 -25.13 42.79
N SER A 496 -35.03 -26.02 41.96
CA SER A 496 -36.41 -25.90 41.48
C SER A 496 -37.41 -26.08 42.65
N VAL A 497 -38.52 -25.32 42.61
CA VAL A 497 -39.65 -25.48 43.54
C VAL A 497 -40.34 -26.82 43.33
N THR A 498 -40.40 -27.31 42.09
CA THR A 498 -41.06 -28.58 41.73
C THR A 498 -40.03 -29.68 41.55
N LYS A 499 -40.43 -30.90 41.94
CA LYS A 499 -39.65 -32.12 41.72
C LYS A 499 -40.05 -32.76 40.39
N ASP A 500 -39.12 -33.42 39.76
CA ASP A 500 -39.38 -34.25 38.60
C ASP A 500 -40.18 -35.51 38.94
N ILE A 501 -40.53 -36.34 37.93
CA ILE A 501 -41.29 -37.57 38.10
C ILE A 501 -40.56 -38.60 39.00
N ALA A 502 -39.22 -38.54 39.05
CA ALA A 502 -38.38 -39.39 39.90
C ALA A 502 -38.18 -38.81 41.32
N GLY A 503 -38.69 -37.61 41.58
CA GLY A 503 -38.60 -36.95 42.89
C GLY A 503 -37.35 -36.07 43.04
N ASN A 504 -36.56 -35.85 42.00
CA ASN A 504 -35.37 -35.02 42.03
C ASN A 504 -35.71 -33.53 41.83
N VAL A 505 -34.92 -32.65 42.43
CA VAL A 505 -34.93 -31.21 42.16
C VAL A 505 -33.90 -30.88 41.09
N THR A 506 -34.17 -29.88 40.27
CA THR A 506 -33.20 -29.34 39.35
C THR A 506 -32.33 -28.34 40.11
N SER A 507 -31.02 -28.49 40.05
CA SER A 507 -30.05 -27.52 40.51
C SER A 507 -29.74 -26.54 39.37
N PHE A 508 -29.82 -25.25 39.63
CA PHE A 508 -29.54 -24.19 38.63
C PHE A 508 -28.13 -23.64 38.81
N ASP A 509 -27.71 -23.45 40.06
CA ASP A 509 -26.38 -22.96 40.39
C ASP A 509 -26.05 -23.31 41.86
N TYR A 510 -24.75 -23.28 42.21
CA TYR A 510 -24.30 -23.55 43.60
C TYR A 510 -22.97 -22.86 43.89
N GLY A 511 -22.71 -22.58 45.14
CA GLY A 511 -21.46 -22.01 45.60
C GLY A 511 -21.22 -22.22 47.10
N TYR A 512 -20.16 -21.62 47.59
CA TYR A 512 -19.73 -21.66 48.99
C TYR A 512 -19.35 -20.25 49.45
N GLY A 513 -19.47 -20.02 50.75
CA GLY A 513 -18.93 -18.81 51.35
C GLY A 513 -19.97 -17.88 51.93
N PRO A 514 -19.53 -16.84 52.63
CA PRO A 514 -20.45 -15.92 53.29
C PRO A 514 -21.25 -15.08 52.31
N GLU A 515 -20.76 -14.91 51.06
CA GLU A 515 -21.42 -14.17 49.98
C GLU A 515 -21.45 -15.03 48.73
N PHE A 516 -22.63 -15.33 48.24
CA PHE A 516 -22.89 -16.04 47.00
C PHE A 516 -23.81 -15.19 46.12
N GLN A 517 -23.46 -15.00 44.87
CA GLN A 517 -24.29 -14.29 43.93
C GLN A 517 -24.46 -15.12 42.65
N THR A 518 -25.66 -15.06 42.08
CA THR A 518 -25.99 -15.79 40.86
C THR A 518 -27.07 -15.06 40.08
N THR A 519 -27.04 -15.19 38.75
CA THR A 519 -28.04 -14.69 37.81
C THR A 519 -29.05 -15.80 37.50
N LEU A 520 -30.33 -15.54 37.67
CA LEU A 520 -31.42 -16.51 37.50
C LEU A 520 -32.53 -15.93 36.63
N LYS A 521 -33.15 -16.72 35.77
CA LYS A 521 -34.39 -16.34 35.09
C LYS A 521 -35.46 -15.91 36.07
N ALA A 522 -36.36 -15.02 35.64
CA ALA A 522 -37.51 -14.65 36.48
C ALA A 522 -38.33 -15.89 36.78
N GLY A 523 -38.63 -16.10 38.08
CA GLY A 523 -39.32 -17.30 38.54
C GLY A 523 -39.19 -17.55 40.04
N ASP A 524 -39.80 -18.67 40.49
CA ASP A 524 -39.76 -19.09 41.87
C ASP A 524 -38.69 -20.18 42.06
N TYR A 525 -37.89 -20.06 43.14
CA TYR A 525 -36.78 -20.93 43.45
C TYR A 525 -36.75 -21.28 44.94
N ILE A 526 -36.00 -22.32 45.29
CA ILE A 526 -35.63 -22.66 46.66
C ILE A 526 -34.13 -22.42 46.80
N VAL A 527 -33.74 -21.56 47.73
CA VAL A 527 -32.36 -21.44 48.20
C VAL A 527 -32.14 -22.48 49.29
N TYR A 528 -31.40 -23.52 48.93
CA TYR A 528 -30.96 -24.53 49.90
C TYR A 528 -29.59 -24.10 50.44
N SER A 529 -29.47 -24.12 51.77
CA SER A 529 -28.16 -23.92 52.39
C SER A 529 -27.84 -25.04 53.37
N LYS A 530 -26.54 -25.37 53.47
CA LYS A 530 -26.06 -26.42 54.39
C LYS A 530 -24.75 -25.99 55.03
N LYS A 531 -24.73 -26.06 56.35
CA LYS A 531 -23.54 -25.91 57.17
C LYS A 531 -23.50 -27.03 58.20
N ASP A 532 -22.44 -27.85 58.19
CA ASP A 532 -22.31 -29.06 58.99
C ASP A 532 -23.56 -29.94 58.83
N ASP A 533 -24.30 -30.17 59.96
CA ASP A 533 -25.53 -30.94 59.95
C ASP A 533 -26.82 -30.08 59.89
N VAL A 534 -26.69 -28.77 59.70
CA VAL A 534 -27.82 -27.82 59.59
C VAL A 534 -28.14 -27.56 58.17
N GLU A 535 -29.37 -27.87 57.78
CA GLU A 535 -29.88 -27.57 56.42
C GLU A 535 -31.06 -26.61 56.54
N SER A 536 -31.18 -25.70 55.59
CA SER A 536 -32.34 -24.81 55.45
C SER A 536 -32.78 -24.69 53.98
N GLU A 537 -34.08 -24.48 53.81
CA GLU A 537 -34.69 -24.20 52.48
C GLU A 537 -35.51 -22.93 52.60
N THR A 538 -35.20 -21.95 51.76
CA THR A 538 -35.88 -20.65 51.74
C THR A 538 -36.44 -20.40 50.35
N PRO A 539 -37.78 -20.26 50.20
CA PRO A 539 -38.38 -19.92 48.92
C PRO A 539 -38.08 -18.46 48.57
N VAL A 540 -37.74 -18.20 47.32
CA VAL A 540 -37.49 -16.85 46.78
C VAL A 540 -38.15 -16.69 45.41
N THR A 541 -38.54 -15.46 45.06
CA THR A 541 -39.07 -15.10 43.74
C THR A 541 -38.13 -14.10 43.11
N ILE A 542 -37.56 -14.46 41.99
CA ILE A 542 -36.67 -13.58 41.19
C ILE A 542 -37.51 -12.88 40.13
N LYS A 543 -37.29 -11.58 39.97
CA LYS A 543 -37.89 -10.78 38.91
C LYS A 543 -36.84 -10.23 37.95
N ALA A 544 -37.18 -10.21 36.68
CA ALA A 544 -36.29 -9.67 35.66
C ALA A 544 -35.88 -8.22 35.96
N GLY A 545 -34.59 -7.94 35.87
CA GLY A 545 -34.01 -6.62 36.11
C GLY A 545 -33.97 -6.19 37.57
N GLU A 546 -34.33 -7.07 38.51
CA GLU A 546 -34.24 -6.75 39.95
C GLU A 546 -33.09 -7.54 40.62
N ARG A 547 -32.48 -6.92 41.64
CA ARG A 547 -31.54 -7.60 42.54
C ARG A 547 -32.33 -7.99 43.81
N PHE A 548 -32.31 -9.28 44.14
CA PHE A 548 -32.90 -9.81 45.34
C PHE A 548 -31.80 -10.20 46.34
N GLU A 549 -31.86 -9.66 47.55
CA GLU A 549 -30.90 -9.95 48.62
C GLU A 549 -31.54 -10.85 49.70
N LEU A 550 -30.90 -11.97 49.98
CA LEU A 550 -31.30 -12.92 51.01
C LEU A 550 -30.19 -13.05 52.03
N THR A 551 -30.54 -12.88 53.32
CA THR A 551 -29.66 -13.21 54.44
C THR A 551 -30.16 -14.46 55.13
N ILE A 552 -29.34 -15.49 55.21
CA ILE A 552 -29.60 -16.71 55.94
C ILE A 552 -29.00 -16.54 57.34
N GLU A 553 -29.87 -16.54 58.39
CA GLU A 553 -29.40 -16.36 59.72
C GLU A 553 -28.81 -17.68 60.31
N ALA A 554 -27.81 -17.54 61.18
CA ALA A 554 -27.28 -18.68 61.89
C ALA A 554 -28.41 -19.35 62.72
N ALA A 555 -28.59 -20.67 62.59
CA ALA A 555 -29.52 -21.38 63.40
C ALA A 555 -29.24 -21.07 64.88
N ALA A 556 -30.27 -20.56 65.58
CA ALA A 556 -30.17 -20.29 67.02
C ALA A 556 -29.74 -21.57 67.71
N THR A 557 -28.53 -21.61 68.28
CA THR A 557 -28.07 -22.73 69.13
C THR A 557 -29.01 -22.80 70.34
N GLY A 558 -29.98 -23.69 70.22
CA GLY A 558 -30.92 -23.96 71.33
C GLY A 558 -30.16 -24.36 72.59
N GLY A 559 -30.04 -23.40 73.49
CA GLY A 559 -29.46 -23.66 74.81
C GLY A 559 -30.25 -24.74 75.50
N LYS A 560 -29.68 -25.92 75.53
CA LYS A 560 -30.20 -26.95 76.52
C LYS A 560 -30.02 -26.32 77.88
N LYS A 561 -31.11 -25.81 78.49
CA LYS A 561 -31.17 -25.60 79.92
C LYS A 561 -31.06 -26.95 80.57
N LYS A 562 -30.00 -27.14 81.37
CA LYS A 562 -29.86 -28.23 82.33
C LYS A 562 -30.88 -28.10 83.44
#